data_d75642e1fd2c942ff4e490ef8030b97e
#
_entry.id   d75642e1fd2c942ff4e490ef8030b97e
#
_cell.length_a   1.000
_cell.length_b   1.000
_cell.length_c   1.000
_cell.angle_alpha   90.00
_cell.angle_beta   90.00
_cell.angle_gamma   90.00
#
_symmetry.space_group_name_H-M   'P 1'
#
loop_
_entity.id
_entity.type
_entity.pdbx_description
1 polymer ?
#
loop_
_entity_poly.entity_id
_entity_poly.type
_entity_poly.pdbx_seq_one_letter_code
_entity_poly.pdbx_strand_id
1 'polypeptide(L)'
;ILAALELGYRSHYEEPIMLNKIQLSQDAYKCIRTKISNLSYEEFWVLHLNNSNKVLYKQQVASGGITKTIVDIRIIFKTALEKGSTAIILAHNHPSGNLTPSQDDISLTKKIQNAANYLDIKLLDHIIVCDSNDIKSAYYSFADNGILY
;
A
#
# COMPACT_ATOMS: atom_id res chain seq x y z
N ILE A 1 6.17 24.18 31.73
CA ILE A 1 7.27 23.48 31.03
C ILE A 1 6.85 22.06 30.65
N LEU A 2 6.32 21.24 31.59
CA LEU A 2 5.86 19.87 31.31
C LEU A 2 4.74 19.83 30.26
N ALA A 3 3.73 20.71 30.35
CA ALA A 3 2.63 20.77 29.38
C ALA A 3 3.09 21.17 27.97
N ALA A 4 4.09 22.05 27.86
CA ALA A 4 4.65 22.45 26.56
C ALA A 4 5.49 21.33 25.92
N LEU A 5 6.19 20.53 26.73
CA LEU A 5 6.93 19.35 26.28
C LEU A 5 5.96 18.24 25.82
N GLU A 6 4.84 18.06 26.53
CA GLU A 6 3.83 17.07 26.17
C GLU A 6 3.05 17.45 24.90
N LEU A 7 2.76 18.75 24.71
CA LEU A 7 2.21 19.28 23.46
C LEU A 7 3.19 19.14 22.28
N GLY A 8 4.47 19.40 22.51
CA GLY A 8 5.52 19.20 21.51
C GLY A 8 5.71 17.73 21.17
N TYR A 9 5.62 16.84 22.17
CA TYR A 9 5.71 15.40 21.97
C TYR A 9 4.51 14.87 21.16
N ARG A 10 3.28 15.28 21.51
CA ARG A 10 2.07 14.93 20.76
C ARG A 10 2.08 15.50 19.35
N SER A 11 2.52 16.75 19.17
CA SER A 11 2.64 17.37 17.84
C SER A 11 3.69 16.69 16.93
N HIS A 12 4.69 16.03 17.52
CA HIS A 12 5.74 15.33 16.75
C HIS A 12 5.37 13.87 16.45
N TYR A 13 4.48 13.25 17.24
CA TYR A 13 4.07 11.86 17.09
C TYR A 13 2.65 11.67 16.58
N GLU A 14 1.80 12.68 16.71
CA GLU A 14 0.52 12.75 16.06
C GLU A 14 0.67 13.53 14.74
N GLU A 15 1.18 12.88 13.67
CA GLU A 15 0.65 13.22 12.35
C GLU A 15 -0.87 13.14 12.52
N PRO A 16 -1.64 14.21 12.16
CA PRO A 16 -3.08 14.08 12.15
C PRO A 16 -3.36 12.85 11.28
N ILE A 17 -3.90 11.79 11.91
CA ILE A 17 -4.42 10.66 11.18
C ILE A 17 -5.62 11.23 10.42
N MET A 18 -5.33 11.85 9.28
CA MET A 18 -6.29 12.00 8.22
C MET A 18 -6.57 10.55 7.83
N LEU A 19 -7.57 9.95 8.48
CA LEU A 19 -8.07 8.63 8.15
C LEU A 19 -8.61 8.73 6.72
N ASN A 20 -7.70 8.63 5.76
CA ASN A 20 -8.03 8.68 4.35
C ASN A 20 -8.93 7.48 4.08
N LYS A 21 -10.21 7.75 3.88
CA LYS A 21 -11.15 6.74 3.45
C LYS A 21 -10.89 6.46 1.97
N ILE A 22 -10.61 5.20 1.66
CA ILE A 22 -10.40 4.74 0.29
C ILE A 22 -11.74 4.32 -0.31
N GLN A 23 -12.17 4.99 -1.35
CA GLN A 23 -13.40 4.68 -2.08
C GLN A 23 -13.10 4.28 -3.53
N LEU A 24 -12.05 4.85 -4.11
CA LEU A 24 -11.61 4.62 -5.48
C LEU A 24 -10.12 4.25 -5.49
N SER A 25 -9.66 3.62 -6.56
CA SER A 25 -8.23 3.33 -6.79
C SER A 25 -7.37 4.60 -6.73
N GLN A 26 -7.90 5.72 -7.20
CA GLN A 26 -7.26 7.02 -7.13
C GLN A 26 -6.98 7.48 -5.69
N ASP A 27 -7.85 7.14 -4.73
CA ASP A 27 -7.64 7.50 -3.33
C ASP A 27 -6.46 6.71 -2.75
N ALA A 28 -6.37 5.42 -3.09
CA ALA A 28 -5.24 4.57 -2.72
C ALA A 28 -3.93 5.10 -3.32
N TYR A 29 -3.93 5.45 -4.60
CA TYR A 29 -2.79 6.09 -5.26
C TYR A 29 -2.36 7.37 -4.53
N LYS A 30 -3.28 8.31 -4.28
CA LYS A 30 -2.98 9.56 -3.55
C LYS A 30 -2.43 9.30 -2.15
N CYS A 31 -2.94 8.28 -1.48
CA CYS A 31 -2.54 7.90 -0.13
C CYS A 31 -1.10 7.39 -0.05
N ILE A 32 -0.62 6.69 -1.10
CA ILE A 32 0.70 6.05 -1.09
C ILE A 32 1.76 6.78 -1.90
N ARG A 33 1.37 7.59 -2.90
CA ARG A 33 2.32 8.21 -3.85
C ARG A 33 3.47 8.96 -3.18
N THR A 34 3.21 9.65 -2.07
CA THR A 34 4.23 10.42 -1.35
C THR A 34 5.33 9.55 -0.73
N LYS A 35 5.07 8.24 -0.58
CA LYS A 35 6.04 7.28 -0.02
C LYS A 35 6.90 6.63 -1.09
N ILE A 36 6.33 6.39 -2.29
CA ILE A 36 6.95 5.53 -3.32
C ILE A 36 7.21 6.23 -4.67
N SER A 37 6.82 7.49 -4.83
CA SER A 37 7.19 8.26 -6.02
C SER A 37 8.65 8.71 -5.97
N ASN A 38 9.26 8.91 -7.13
CA ASN A 38 10.64 9.38 -7.33
C ASN A 38 11.74 8.47 -6.75
N LEU A 39 11.44 7.18 -6.52
CA LEU A 39 12.44 6.21 -6.10
C LEU A 39 13.12 5.57 -7.31
N SER A 40 14.44 5.42 -7.23
CA SER A 40 15.25 4.72 -8.25
C SER A 40 15.24 3.20 -8.09
N TYR A 41 14.56 2.68 -7.09
CA TYR A 41 14.43 1.26 -6.77
C TYR A 41 12.98 0.93 -6.42
N GLU A 42 12.61 -0.35 -6.52
CA GLU A 42 11.27 -0.80 -6.19
C GLU A 42 11.07 -0.89 -4.68
N GLU A 43 9.93 -0.42 -4.21
CA GLU A 43 9.43 -0.65 -2.86
C GLU A 43 8.04 -1.28 -2.91
N PHE A 44 7.78 -2.17 -1.96
CA PHE A 44 6.49 -2.80 -1.80
C PHE A 44 5.85 -2.35 -0.48
N TRP A 45 4.65 -1.82 -0.60
CA TRP A 45 3.87 -1.26 0.49
C TRP A 45 2.50 -1.91 0.61
N VAL A 46 1.94 -1.85 1.81
CA VAL A 46 0.57 -2.31 2.10
C VAL A 46 -0.16 -1.24 2.89
N LEU A 47 -1.35 -0.88 2.43
CA LEU A 47 -2.31 -0.09 3.17
C LEU A 47 -3.21 -1.06 3.95
N HIS A 48 -3.22 -0.94 5.26
CA HIS A 48 -4.08 -1.71 6.15
C HIS A 48 -5.34 -0.90 6.47
N LEU A 49 -6.53 -1.47 6.23
CA LEU A 49 -7.80 -0.76 6.33
C LEU A 49 -8.75 -1.44 7.31
N ASN A 50 -9.60 -0.61 7.92
CA ASN A 50 -10.73 -1.10 8.71
C ASN A 50 -11.96 -1.40 7.84
N ASN A 51 -13.03 -1.85 8.47
CA ASN A 51 -14.28 -2.21 7.79
C ASN A 51 -15.00 -1.03 7.09
N SER A 52 -14.62 0.21 7.40
CA SER A 52 -15.11 1.41 6.72
C SER A 52 -14.16 1.91 5.62
N ASN A 53 -13.18 1.09 5.23
CA ASN A 53 -12.11 1.42 4.27
C ASN A 53 -11.26 2.63 4.69
N LYS A 54 -11.13 2.90 5.98
CA LYS A 54 -10.20 3.91 6.49
C LYS A 54 -8.84 3.27 6.70
N VAL A 55 -7.79 3.98 6.29
CA VAL A 55 -6.40 3.53 6.44
C VAL A 55 -6.00 3.56 7.90
N LEU A 56 -5.71 2.40 8.47
CA LEU A 56 -5.21 2.22 9.83
C LEU A 56 -3.69 2.35 9.91
N TYR A 57 -3.01 1.83 8.89
CA TYR A 57 -1.56 1.78 8.87
C TYR A 57 -1.02 1.66 7.44
N LYS A 58 0.13 2.26 7.17
CA LYS A 58 0.89 2.11 5.92
C LYS A 58 2.18 1.37 6.23
N GLN A 59 2.35 0.20 5.67
CA GLN A 59 3.49 -0.67 5.94
C GLN A 59 4.40 -0.75 4.72
N GLN A 60 5.67 -0.44 4.89
CA GLN A 60 6.70 -0.85 3.95
C GLN A 60 7.06 -2.31 4.24
N VAL A 61 6.85 -3.19 3.28
CA VAL A 61 7.10 -4.64 3.43
C VAL A 61 8.44 -5.02 2.88
N ALA A 62 8.83 -4.41 1.78
CA ALA A 62 10.09 -4.69 1.13
C ALA A 62 10.62 -3.45 0.40
N SER A 63 11.94 -3.35 0.33
CA SER A 63 12.67 -2.35 -0.43
C SER A 63 13.71 -3.08 -1.28
N GLY A 64 13.69 -2.84 -2.58
CA GLY A 64 14.49 -3.62 -3.53
C GLY A 64 15.95 -3.23 -3.58
N GLY A 65 16.76 -4.24 -3.89
CA GLY A 65 18.11 -4.08 -4.42
C GLY A 65 18.09 -4.05 -5.96
N ILE A 66 19.26 -4.33 -6.56
CA ILE A 66 19.50 -4.22 -8.01
C ILE A 66 18.67 -5.24 -8.84
N THR A 67 18.19 -6.34 -8.26
CA THR A 67 17.67 -7.47 -9.03
C THR A 67 16.23 -7.85 -8.76
N LYS A 68 15.68 -7.72 -7.57
CA LYS A 68 14.27 -8.08 -7.27
C LYS A 68 13.89 -7.76 -5.82
N THR A 69 12.67 -7.30 -5.64
CA THR A 69 12.07 -7.10 -4.30
C THR A 69 11.39 -8.39 -3.86
N ILE A 70 11.89 -9.01 -2.78
CA ILE A 70 11.28 -10.21 -2.21
C ILE A 70 10.26 -9.79 -1.16
N VAL A 71 9.00 -10.14 -1.38
CA VAL A 71 7.89 -9.86 -0.46
C VAL A 71 7.60 -11.09 0.40
N ASP A 72 7.78 -10.96 1.72
CA ASP A 72 7.36 -11.98 2.67
C ASP A 72 5.91 -11.73 3.11
N ILE A 73 5.00 -12.55 2.61
CA ILE A 73 3.56 -12.42 2.90
C ILE A 73 3.22 -12.59 4.38
N ARG A 74 4.05 -13.29 5.16
CA ARG A 74 3.85 -13.50 6.61
C ARG A 74 3.92 -12.17 7.35
N ILE A 75 4.81 -11.27 6.91
CA ILE A 75 4.96 -9.92 7.48
C ILE A 75 3.71 -9.09 7.24
N ILE A 76 3.10 -9.20 6.05
CA ILE A 76 1.86 -8.51 5.71
C ILE A 76 0.74 -8.93 6.67
N PHE A 77 0.51 -10.24 6.82
CA PHE A 77 -0.61 -10.74 7.61
C PHE A 77 -0.37 -10.63 9.12
N LYS A 78 0.88 -10.73 9.58
CA LYS A 78 1.21 -10.41 10.98
C LYS A 78 0.74 -8.99 11.32
N THR A 79 1.12 -8.00 10.51
CA THR A 79 0.70 -6.61 10.73
C THR A 79 -0.81 -6.42 10.58
N ALA A 80 -1.43 -7.07 9.60
CA ALA A 80 -2.88 -7.01 9.41
C ALA A 80 -3.64 -7.48 10.65
N LEU A 81 -3.23 -8.61 11.24
CA LEU A 81 -3.83 -9.15 12.47
C LEU A 81 -3.56 -8.25 13.67
N GLU A 82 -2.33 -7.77 13.86
CA GLU A 82 -1.96 -6.86 14.95
C GLU A 82 -2.73 -5.54 14.91
N LYS A 83 -3.03 -5.03 13.71
CA LYS A 83 -3.79 -3.77 13.51
C LYS A 83 -5.30 -3.96 13.46
N GLY A 84 -5.79 -5.20 13.48
CA GLY A 84 -7.21 -5.50 13.32
C GLY A 84 -7.75 -5.10 11.94
N SER A 85 -6.93 -5.26 10.91
CA SER A 85 -7.32 -4.91 9.53
C SER A 85 -8.32 -5.91 8.98
N THR A 86 -9.37 -5.42 8.35
CA THR A 86 -10.38 -6.23 7.65
C THR A 86 -10.18 -6.22 6.14
N ALA A 87 -9.35 -5.28 5.66
CA ALA A 87 -8.98 -5.20 4.26
C ALA A 87 -7.55 -4.67 4.10
N ILE A 88 -6.94 -4.98 2.95
CA ILE A 88 -5.62 -4.49 2.55
C ILE A 88 -5.63 -4.03 1.10
N ILE A 89 -4.75 -3.09 0.78
CA ILE A 89 -4.40 -2.70 -0.59
C ILE A 89 -2.88 -2.81 -0.72
N LEU A 90 -2.43 -3.44 -1.79
CA LEU A 90 -1.01 -3.55 -2.13
C LEU A 90 -0.60 -2.37 -3.00
N ALA A 91 0.64 -1.94 -2.89
CA ALA A 91 1.20 -0.92 -3.75
C ALA A 91 2.70 -1.15 -3.95
N HIS A 92 3.18 -0.96 -5.18
CA HIS A 92 4.61 -0.90 -5.47
C HIS A 92 4.88 0.08 -6.60
N ASN A 93 6.11 0.55 -6.71
CA ASN A 93 6.51 1.44 -7.80
C ASN A 93 7.33 0.68 -8.85
N HIS A 94 7.19 1.14 -10.09
CA HIS A 94 8.06 0.75 -11.20
C HIS A 94 8.97 1.92 -11.59
N PRO A 95 10.25 1.92 -11.19
CA PRO A 95 11.19 2.99 -11.56
C PRO A 95 11.39 3.15 -13.06
N SER A 96 11.13 2.09 -13.83
CA SER A 96 11.21 2.12 -15.30
C SER A 96 10.12 2.97 -15.98
N GLY A 97 9.08 3.38 -15.24
CA GLY A 97 7.92 4.08 -15.79
C GLY A 97 6.91 3.18 -16.51
N ASN A 98 7.13 1.86 -16.56
CA ASN A 98 6.19 0.93 -17.18
C ASN A 98 5.10 0.52 -16.18
N LEU A 99 3.84 0.86 -16.46
CA LEU A 99 2.68 0.50 -15.62
C LEU A 99 2.15 -0.92 -15.85
N THR A 100 2.65 -1.63 -16.87
CA THR A 100 2.19 -2.99 -17.16
C THR A 100 2.62 -3.93 -16.04
N PRO A 101 1.67 -4.66 -15.39
CA PRO A 101 2.01 -5.67 -14.40
C PRO A 101 2.91 -6.76 -14.99
N SER A 102 3.94 -7.14 -14.26
CA SER A 102 4.73 -8.31 -14.59
C SER A 102 3.99 -9.60 -14.24
N GLN A 103 4.43 -10.72 -14.78
CA GLN A 103 3.90 -12.04 -14.42
C GLN A 103 4.12 -12.35 -12.92
N ASP A 104 5.21 -11.84 -12.37
CA ASP A 104 5.52 -11.99 -10.95
C ASP A 104 4.58 -11.17 -10.08
N ASP A 105 4.21 -9.94 -10.49
CA ASP A 105 3.23 -9.11 -9.77
C ASP A 105 1.87 -9.80 -9.72
N ILE A 106 1.44 -10.36 -10.84
CA ILE A 106 0.17 -11.11 -10.94
C ILE A 106 0.21 -12.34 -10.01
N SER A 107 1.30 -13.11 -10.06
CA SER A 107 1.46 -14.32 -9.25
C SER A 107 1.51 -14.01 -7.75
N LEU A 108 2.24 -12.96 -7.36
CA LEU A 108 2.32 -12.49 -5.98
C LEU A 108 0.95 -12.00 -5.48
N THR A 109 0.26 -11.22 -6.29
CA THR A 109 -1.08 -10.70 -5.96
C THR A 109 -2.05 -11.84 -5.70
N LYS A 110 -2.07 -12.86 -6.57
CA LYS A 110 -2.92 -14.04 -6.42
C LYS A 110 -2.58 -14.85 -5.16
N LYS A 111 -1.28 -14.99 -4.86
CA LYS A 111 -0.82 -15.67 -3.63
C LYS A 111 -1.30 -14.92 -2.38
N ILE A 112 -1.19 -13.59 -2.35
CA ILE A 112 -1.65 -12.75 -1.24
C ILE A 112 -3.17 -12.81 -1.13
N GLN A 113 -3.90 -12.75 -2.24
CA GLN A 113 -5.36 -12.85 -2.26
C GLN A 113 -5.85 -14.17 -1.66
N ASN A 114 -5.23 -15.29 -2.03
CA ASN A 114 -5.57 -16.59 -1.46
C ASN A 114 -5.34 -16.64 0.05
N ALA A 115 -4.18 -16.15 0.51
CA ALA A 115 -3.87 -16.09 1.93
C ALA A 115 -4.83 -15.16 2.71
N ALA A 116 -5.17 -14.01 2.14
CA ALA A 116 -6.11 -13.05 2.70
C ALA A 116 -7.51 -13.69 2.91
N ASN A 117 -7.98 -14.44 1.91
CA ASN A 117 -9.27 -15.12 1.96
C ASN A 117 -9.35 -16.14 3.11
N TYR A 118 -8.26 -16.87 3.42
CA TYR A 118 -8.23 -17.79 4.56
C TYR A 118 -8.28 -17.08 5.92
N LEU A 119 -7.94 -15.79 5.97
CA LEU A 119 -7.93 -14.98 7.18
C LEU A 119 -9.13 -14.03 7.26
N ASP A 120 -10.10 -14.15 6.36
CA ASP A 120 -11.25 -13.24 6.22
C ASP A 120 -10.84 -11.76 6.05
N ILE A 121 -9.67 -11.53 5.43
CA ILE A 121 -9.16 -10.20 5.08
C ILE A 121 -9.37 -9.99 3.58
N LYS A 122 -9.95 -8.86 3.19
CA LYS A 122 -10.20 -8.54 1.78
C LYS A 122 -8.97 -7.92 1.14
N LEU A 123 -8.48 -8.46 0.03
CA LEU A 123 -7.57 -7.73 -0.86
C LEU A 123 -8.43 -6.88 -1.80
N LEU A 124 -8.43 -5.55 -1.59
CA LEU A 124 -9.29 -4.64 -2.37
C LEU A 124 -8.64 -4.22 -3.69
N ASP A 125 -7.33 -4.01 -3.72
CA ASP A 125 -6.62 -3.62 -4.93
C ASP A 125 -5.12 -3.92 -4.82
N HIS A 126 -4.45 -3.85 -5.97
CA HIS A 126 -3.00 -3.76 -6.09
C HIS A 126 -2.67 -2.63 -7.06
N ILE A 127 -1.92 -1.63 -6.60
CA ILE A 127 -1.59 -0.42 -7.34
C ILE A 127 -0.12 -0.42 -7.73
N ILE A 128 0.15 -0.30 -9.03
CA ILE A 128 1.51 -0.01 -9.54
C ILE A 128 1.61 1.49 -9.74
N VAL A 129 2.65 2.09 -9.18
CA VAL A 129 2.89 3.54 -9.25
C VAL A 129 4.10 3.84 -10.11
N CYS A 130 3.96 4.80 -11.00
CA CYS A 130 5.06 5.36 -11.77
C CYS A 130 5.13 6.87 -11.59
N ASP A 131 6.31 7.42 -11.87
CA ASP A 131 6.49 8.86 -11.89
C ASP A 131 5.85 9.45 -13.14
N SER A 132 4.76 10.20 -12.95
CA SER A 132 4.08 10.93 -14.01
C SER A 132 3.38 12.15 -13.44
N ASN A 133 3.40 13.23 -14.21
CA ASN A 133 2.63 14.45 -13.92
C ASN A 133 1.14 14.31 -14.25
N ASP A 134 0.78 13.32 -15.08
CA ASP A 134 -0.60 13.02 -15.43
C ASP A 134 -1.11 11.83 -14.59
N ILE A 135 -2.19 12.05 -13.84
CA ILE A 135 -2.80 11.03 -12.97
C ILE A 135 -3.20 9.79 -13.76
N LYS A 136 -3.65 9.92 -15.02
CA LYS A 136 -4.08 8.80 -15.86
C LYS A 136 -2.94 7.86 -16.24
N SER A 137 -1.71 8.38 -16.27
CA SER A 137 -0.49 7.63 -16.58
C SER A 137 0.41 7.44 -15.34
N ALA A 138 -0.07 7.78 -14.15
CA ALA A 138 0.73 7.74 -12.93
C ALA A 138 0.57 6.43 -12.15
N TYR A 139 -0.51 5.67 -12.38
CA TYR A 139 -0.72 4.40 -11.70
C TYR A 139 -1.58 3.43 -12.52
N TYR A 140 -1.47 2.15 -12.15
CA TYR A 140 -2.28 1.04 -12.67
C TYR A 140 -2.98 0.36 -11.48
N SER A 141 -4.27 0.09 -11.58
CA SER A 141 -5.06 -0.64 -10.59
C SER A 141 -5.44 -2.01 -11.14
N PHE A 142 -5.17 -3.06 -10.37
CA PHE A 142 -5.55 -4.43 -10.73
C PHE A 142 -7.07 -4.62 -10.66
N ALA A 143 -7.74 -3.96 -9.70
CA ALA A 143 -9.19 -4.02 -9.57
C ALA A 143 -9.89 -3.34 -10.74
N ASP A 144 -9.48 -2.12 -11.11
CA ASP A 144 -10.08 -1.38 -12.22
C ASP A 144 -9.90 -2.11 -13.57
N ASN A 145 -8.84 -2.91 -13.71
CA ASN A 145 -8.54 -3.68 -14.91
C ASN A 145 -9.02 -5.14 -14.85
N GLY A 146 -9.81 -5.51 -13.83
CA GLY A 146 -10.45 -6.83 -13.74
C GLY A 146 -9.49 -7.99 -13.48
N ILE A 147 -8.31 -7.74 -12.90
CA ILE A 147 -7.33 -8.80 -12.54
C ILE A 147 -7.64 -9.38 -11.15
N LEU A 148 -8.24 -8.58 -10.27
CA LEU A 148 -8.74 -9.02 -8.97
C LEU A 148 -10.23 -9.36 -9.07
N TYR A 149 -10.61 -10.55 -8.58
CA TYR A 149 -11.98 -11.06 -8.55
C TYR A 149 -12.42 -11.35 -7.11
#